data_0c359d5e77898e4387adf597a36ee819
#
_entry.id   0c359d5e77898e4387adf597a36ee819
#
_cell.length_a   1.000
_cell.length_b   1.000
_cell.length_c   1.000
_cell.angle_alpha   90.00
_cell.angle_beta   90.00
_cell.angle_gamma   90.00
#
_symmetry.space_group_name_H-M   'P 1'
#
loop_
_entity.id
_entity.type
_entity.pdbx_description
1 polymer ?
#
loop_
_entity_poly.entity_id
_entity_poly.type
_entity_poly.pdbx_seq_one_letter_code
_entity_poly.pdbx_strand_id
1 'polypeptide(L)'
;LEAKRSRLAEVTSPELKNQIQSKKDEVANITSQIATLDNTINEQTQAKTTAEQAKTTAEQAKSAKEAEKTNIQSSIDTKTQELATLEAKQKEVEDKIAQATDNSTFLNFLKANGGSIPTLKTGTLNASATQPQTWDEYLEFVMNTPIKMVISKSKDYNQVKTVREWLNGDETVLTSAKDNLMRMVNTVTELNNRRKEAGLEPVKVDVRSMLTEAIAVAIGANNYWYHTYVPGADNLFTATGKEAWFGADTTYEKESMKGWWDDEKVSNGGHYKWFSDQYGKLYAVSPYMFTKTGPNQRQGVGKENVPTFYSGAGLEILGQSNTSHAYSDKNHAIPLYPSEGITDDAKMKAFMTEENGYYTEERFREIATNWVNKVVPQQLQAELDNAKAAVEAKKAEKAQAEQKLAEINQAIDETVKTINAEQAKIDNATNAINTATSDKATATQKKTEAEQKLHDLEQMAANATAEAQQLAT
;
A
#
# COMPACT_ATOMS: atom_id res chain seq x y z
N LEU A 1 51.82 0.41 115.13
CA LEU A 1 52.75 1.13 114.22
C LEU A 1 53.08 0.36 112.94
N GLU A 2 53.33 -0.94 112.97
CA GLU A 2 53.66 -1.77 111.79
C GLU A 2 52.48 -1.85 110.78
N ALA A 3 51.25 -2.12 111.25
CA ALA A 3 50.10 -2.13 110.41
C ALA A 3 49.85 -0.78 109.67
N LYS A 4 50.14 0.31 110.37
CA LYS A 4 50.02 1.66 109.83
C LYS A 4 51.16 1.96 108.80
N ARG A 5 52.37 1.48 109.02
CA ARG A 5 53.49 1.60 108.08
C ARG A 5 53.27 0.72 106.85
N SER A 6 52.74 -0.48 106.99
CA SER A 6 52.36 -1.33 105.90
C SER A 6 51.30 -0.67 105.02
N ARG A 7 50.28 -0.09 105.55
CA ARG A 7 49.20 0.62 104.85
C ARG A 7 49.74 1.92 104.18
N LEU A 8 50.66 2.63 104.78
CA LEU A 8 51.33 3.79 104.17
C LEU A 8 52.16 3.36 102.96
N ALA A 9 52.92 2.23 103.06
CA ALA A 9 53.68 1.66 102.00
C ALA A 9 52.80 1.20 100.86
N GLU A 10 51.65 0.66 101.16
CA GLU A 10 50.65 0.19 100.17
C GLU A 10 50.07 1.38 99.33
N VAL A 11 49.80 2.48 100.03
CA VAL A 11 49.14 3.66 99.41
C VAL A 11 50.12 4.60 98.71
N THR A 12 51.37 4.60 99.13
CA THR A 12 52.47 5.34 98.47
C THR A 12 53.16 4.45 97.42
N SER A 13 52.65 3.22 97.22
CA SER A 13 53.25 2.31 96.33
C SER A 13 53.21 2.83 94.85
N PRO A 14 54.24 2.62 94.06
CA PRO A 14 54.26 2.94 92.67
C PRO A 14 53.12 2.26 91.93
N GLU A 15 52.64 1.13 92.44
CA GLU A 15 51.54 0.33 91.90
C GLU A 15 50.21 1.11 91.88
N LEU A 16 49.80 1.73 93.02
CA LEU A 16 48.56 2.47 93.02
C LEU A 16 48.60 3.70 92.09
N LYS A 17 49.73 4.40 92.06
CA LYS A 17 49.91 5.52 91.09
C LYS A 17 49.83 5.08 89.64
N ASN A 18 50.42 3.92 89.30
CA ASN A 18 50.35 3.35 87.98
C ASN A 18 48.92 2.94 87.62
N GLN A 19 48.18 2.35 88.61
CA GLN A 19 46.77 1.98 88.39
C GLN A 19 45.90 3.23 88.16
N ILE A 20 46.09 4.29 88.90
CA ILE A 20 45.39 5.57 88.72
C ILE A 20 45.74 6.14 87.30
N GLN A 21 47.02 6.19 86.94
CA GLN A 21 47.42 6.70 85.62
C GLN A 21 46.89 5.84 84.48
N SER A 22 46.97 4.52 84.60
CA SER A 22 46.39 3.62 83.63
C SER A 22 44.87 3.82 83.43
N LYS A 23 44.14 4.08 84.56
CA LYS A 23 42.70 4.37 84.45
C LYS A 23 42.43 5.73 83.84
N LYS A 24 43.24 6.77 84.10
CA LYS A 24 43.15 8.06 83.42
C LYS A 24 43.36 7.95 81.93
N ASP A 25 44.37 7.15 81.50
CA ASP A 25 44.66 6.93 80.12
C ASP A 25 43.50 6.15 79.43
N GLU A 26 42.89 5.16 80.17
CA GLU A 26 41.74 4.41 79.67
C GLU A 26 40.53 5.33 79.44
N VAL A 27 40.21 6.22 80.45
CA VAL A 27 39.13 7.19 80.32
C VAL A 27 39.38 8.17 79.15
N ALA A 28 40.62 8.64 78.99
CA ALA A 28 40.98 9.54 77.91
C ALA A 28 40.82 8.86 76.51
N ASN A 29 41.26 7.60 76.43
CA ASN A 29 41.12 6.82 75.22
C ASN A 29 39.64 6.58 74.87
N ILE A 30 38.80 6.17 75.84
CA ILE A 30 37.35 5.96 75.61
C ILE A 30 36.68 7.27 75.21
N THR A 31 37.08 8.40 75.81
CA THR A 31 36.58 9.74 75.52
C THR A 31 36.89 10.09 74.01
N SER A 32 38.10 9.81 73.59
CA SER A 32 38.50 9.96 72.15
C SER A 32 37.70 9.08 71.20
N GLN A 33 37.45 7.81 71.61
CA GLN A 33 36.59 6.92 70.80
C GLN A 33 35.16 7.45 70.71
N ILE A 34 34.56 7.96 71.79
CA ILE A 34 33.23 8.56 71.72
C ILE A 34 33.21 9.76 70.81
N ALA A 35 34.21 10.64 70.85
CA ALA A 35 34.29 11.79 69.95
C ALA A 35 34.41 11.36 68.48
N THR A 36 35.15 10.29 68.20
CA THR A 36 35.21 9.71 66.86
C THR A 36 33.87 9.15 66.38
N LEU A 37 33.14 8.46 67.27
CA LEU A 37 31.81 7.93 66.96
C LEU A 37 30.80 9.07 66.75
N ASP A 38 30.88 10.16 67.49
CA ASP A 38 30.06 11.37 67.28
C ASP A 38 30.31 12.00 65.92
N ASN A 39 31.56 12.10 65.46
CA ASN A 39 31.90 12.59 64.14
C ASN A 39 31.33 11.66 63.05
N THR A 40 31.47 10.35 63.23
CA THR A 40 30.91 9.36 62.30
C THR A 40 29.37 9.50 62.20
N ILE A 41 28.66 9.65 63.32
CA ILE A 41 27.20 9.85 63.35
C ILE A 41 26.84 11.11 62.58
N ASN A 42 27.55 12.21 62.79
CA ASN A 42 27.30 13.50 62.15
C ASN A 42 27.52 13.41 60.63
N GLU A 43 28.64 12.82 60.20
CA GLU A 43 28.97 12.62 58.77
C GLU A 43 27.90 11.75 58.07
N GLN A 44 27.52 10.65 58.71
CA GLN A 44 26.50 9.75 58.13
C GLN A 44 25.11 10.38 58.12
N THR A 45 24.78 11.21 59.12
CA THR A 45 23.52 11.98 59.17
C THR A 45 23.48 13.01 58.04
N GLN A 46 24.58 13.67 57.74
CA GLN A 46 24.67 14.62 56.64
C GLN A 46 24.59 13.90 55.28
N ALA A 47 25.27 12.75 55.12
CA ALA A 47 25.20 11.92 53.96
C ALA A 47 23.78 11.42 53.68
N LYS A 48 23.08 10.98 54.73
CA LYS A 48 21.66 10.56 54.63
C LYS A 48 20.76 11.72 54.18
N THR A 49 20.89 12.89 54.78
CA THR A 49 20.09 14.07 54.41
C THR A 49 20.31 14.47 52.94
N THR A 50 21.57 14.42 52.48
CA THR A 50 21.92 14.69 51.07
C THR A 50 21.27 13.68 50.12
N ALA A 51 21.31 12.38 50.45
CA ALA A 51 20.70 11.33 49.66
C ALA A 51 19.16 11.44 49.67
N GLU A 52 18.53 11.80 50.79
CA GLU A 52 17.08 12.06 50.86
C GLU A 52 16.64 13.22 49.94
N GLN A 53 17.41 14.32 49.93
CA GLN A 53 17.17 15.44 49.02
C GLN A 53 17.32 15.04 47.56
N ALA A 54 18.38 14.28 47.21
CA ALA A 54 18.62 13.80 45.88
C ALA A 54 17.50 12.85 45.42
N LYS A 55 17.05 11.94 46.27
CA LYS A 55 15.92 11.05 46.01
C LYS A 55 14.64 11.85 45.74
N THR A 56 14.31 12.82 46.57
CA THR A 56 13.12 13.66 46.38
C THR A 56 13.16 14.41 45.05
N THR A 57 14.31 14.93 44.64
CA THR A 57 14.50 15.61 43.37
C THR A 57 14.29 14.61 42.20
N ALA A 58 14.81 13.40 42.32
CA ALA A 58 14.61 12.35 41.29
C ALA A 58 13.14 11.89 41.20
N GLU A 59 12.41 11.80 42.29
CA GLU A 59 10.98 11.48 42.33
C GLU A 59 10.13 12.57 41.67
N GLN A 60 10.46 13.85 41.90
CA GLN A 60 9.82 14.97 41.20
C GLN A 60 10.10 14.93 39.70
N ALA A 61 11.33 14.65 39.27
CA ALA A 61 11.70 14.50 37.88
C ALA A 61 10.97 13.33 37.22
N LYS A 62 10.82 12.20 37.92
CA LYS A 62 10.02 11.04 37.44
C LYS A 62 8.57 11.45 37.22
N SER A 63 7.94 12.11 38.16
CA SER A 63 6.55 12.55 38.07
C SER A 63 6.31 13.51 36.89
N ALA A 64 7.24 14.44 36.66
CA ALA A 64 7.18 15.34 35.49
C ALA A 64 7.26 14.55 34.15
N LYS A 65 8.15 13.55 34.06
CA LYS A 65 8.29 12.70 32.88
C LYS A 65 7.06 11.80 32.65
N GLU A 66 6.43 11.32 33.70
CA GLU A 66 5.18 10.55 33.61
C GLU A 66 4.01 11.43 33.12
N ALA A 67 3.94 12.66 33.49
CA ALA A 67 2.98 13.62 32.96
C ALA A 67 3.24 13.90 31.45
N GLU A 68 4.50 14.10 31.09
CA GLU A 68 4.90 14.25 29.65
C GLU A 68 4.55 13.02 28.83
N LYS A 69 4.82 11.81 29.35
CA LYS A 69 4.43 10.53 28.74
C LYS A 69 2.92 10.48 28.46
N THR A 70 2.11 10.87 29.42
CA THR A 70 0.64 10.90 29.26
C THR A 70 0.21 11.84 28.15
N ASN A 71 0.82 13.02 28.05
CA ASN A 71 0.53 13.98 26.98
C ASN A 71 0.94 13.46 25.60
N ILE A 72 2.11 12.81 25.51
CA ILE A 72 2.58 12.20 24.24
C ILE A 72 1.64 11.05 23.84
N GLN A 73 1.22 10.20 24.76
CA GLN A 73 0.27 9.11 24.47
C GLN A 73 -1.05 9.66 23.94
N SER A 74 -1.61 10.68 24.58
CA SER A 74 -2.83 11.35 24.09
C SER A 74 -2.66 11.95 22.68
N SER A 75 -1.47 12.49 22.38
CA SER A 75 -1.15 12.98 21.04
C SER A 75 -1.09 11.84 20.01
N ILE A 76 -0.53 10.68 20.36
CA ILE A 76 -0.50 9.49 19.50
C ILE A 76 -1.91 9.00 19.23
N ASP A 77 -2.78 8.95 20.23
CA ASP A 77 -4.17 8.51 20.08
C ASP A 77 -4.95 9.45 19.16
N THR A 78 -4.77 10.76 19.30
CA THR A 78 -5.36 11.76 18.41
C THR A 78 -4.87 11.59 16.97
N LYS A 79 -3.56 11.45 16.75
CA LYS A 79 -2.98 11.24 15.42
C LYS A 79 -3.44 9.92 14.78
N THR A 80 -3.69 8.90 15.58
CA THR A 80 -4.24 7.61 15.11
C THR A 80 -5.68 7.78 14.60
N GLN A 81 -6.51 8.56 15.27
CA GLN A 81 -7.87 8.86 14.80
C GLN A 81 -7.88 9.73 13.54
N GLU A 82 -7.01 10.74 13.48
CA GLU A 82 -6.85 11.59 12.30
C GLU A 82 -6.36 10.76 11.09
N LEU A 83 -5.41 9.85 11.31
CA LEU A 83 -4.92 8.94 10.27
C LEU A 83 -6.05 8.05 9.72
N ALA A 84 -6.84 7.43 10.59
CA ALA A 84 -7.98 6.61 10.17
C ALA A 84 -8.99 7.41 9.32
N THR A 85 -9.22 8.68 9.66
CA THR A 85 -10.10 9.58 8.89
C THR A 85 -9.52 9.89 7.51
N LEU A 86 -8.21 10.12 7.43
CA LEU A 86 -7.52 10.39 6.16
C LEU A 86 -7.48 9.15 5.26
N GLU A 87 -7.24 7.97 5.82
CA GLU A 87 -7.26 6.69 5.09
C GLU A 87 -8.67 6.37 4.56
N ALA A 88 -9.71 6.66 5.33
CA ALA A 88 -11.09 6.53 4.86
C ALA A 88 -11.40 7.48 3.69
N LYS A 89 -10.91 8.73 3.76
CA LYS A 89 -11.05 9.70 2.66
C LYS A 89 -10.27 9.26 1.41
N GLN A 90 -9.03 8.77 1.57
CA GLN A 90 -8.25 8.22 0.46
C GLN A 90 -9.03 7.10 -0.22
N LYS A 91 -9.56 6.15 0.56
CA LYS A 91 -10.36 5.04 0.04
C LYS A 91 -11.62 5.53 -0.70
N GLU A 92 -12.32 6.52 -0.20
CA GLU A 92 -13.49 7.11 -0.88
C GLU A 92 -13.12 7.64 -2.28
N VAL A 93 -11.98 8.32 -2.40
CA VAL A 93 -11.50 8.83 -3.69
C VAL A 93 -11.08 7.68 -4.60
N GLU A 94 -10.41 6.66 -4.09
CA GLU A 94 -10.05 5.45 -4.85
C GLU A 94 -11.30 4.72 -5.37
N ASP A 95 -12.33 4.59 -4.56
CA ASP A 95 -13.61 3.98 -4.95
C ASP A 95 -14.32 4.83 -6.04
N LYS A 96 -14.28 6.17 -5.97
CA LYS A 96 -14.80 7.05 -7.02
C LYS A 96 -14.02 6.89 -8.34
N ILE A 97 -12.70 6.75 -8.28
CA ILE A 97 -11.87 6.49 -9.44
C ILE A 97 -12.19 5.12 -10.04
N ALA A 98 -12.31 4.09 -9.20
CA ALA A 98 -12.68 2.75 -9.63
C ALA A 98 -14.04 2.74 -10.35
N GLN A 99 -15.05 3.41 -9.81
CA GLN A 99 -16.35 3.56 -10.48
C GLN A 99 -16.24 4.31 -11.81
N ALA A 100 -15.47 5.39 -11.86
CA ALA A 100 -15.24 6.12 -13.11
C ALA A 100 -14.56 5.24 -14.16
N THR A 101 -13.59 4.43 -13.72
CA THR A 101 -12.86 3.49 -14.61
C THR A 101 -13.77 2.36 -15.09
N ASP A 102 -14.62 1.82 -14.22
CA ASP A 102 -15.56 0.74 -14.59
C ASP A 102 -16.59 1.24 -15.62
N ASN A 103 -17.08 2.47 -15.49
CA ASN A 103 -17.96 3.10 -16.47
C ASN A 103 -17.29 3.42 -17.82
N SER A 104 -15.99 3.25 -17.95
CA SER A 104 -15.21 3.57 -19.14
C SER A 104 -14.83 2.35 -19.98
N THR A 105 -15.39 1.19 -19.69
CA THR A 105 -15.13 -0.01 -20.46
C THR A 105 -15.51 0.19 -21.95
N PHE A 106 -14.88 -0.58 -22.83
CA PHE A 106 -15.23 -0.59 -24.24
C PHE A 106 -16.72 -0.84 -24.49
N LEU A 107 -17.32 -1.75 -23.70
CA LEU A 107 -18.76 -2.02 -23.80
C LEU A 107 -19.62 -0.82 -23.42
N ASN A 108 -19.23 -0.06 -22.41
CA ASN A 108 -19.93 1.16 -22.05
C ASN A 108 -19.75 2.28 -23.09
N PHE A 109 -18.56 2.36 -23.71
CA PHE A 109 -18.34 3.23 -24.85
C PHE A 109 -19.28 2.86 -26.01
N LEU A 110 -19.37 1.55 -26.33
CA LEU A 110 -20.23 1.02 -27.37
C LEU A 110 -21.71 1.32 -27.09
N LYS A 111 -22.19 1.08 -25.87
CA LYS A 111 -23.56 1.42 -25.44
C LYS A 111 -23.91 2.90 -25.63
N ALA A 112 -22.94 3.78 -25.33
CA ALA A 112 -23.13 5.23 -25.44
C ALA A 112 -23.07 5.76 -26.89
N ASN A 113 -22.33 5.08 -27.79
CA ASN A 113 -21.99 5.62 -29.09
C ASN A 113 -22.34 4.66 -30.25
N GLY A 114 -22.78 3.44 -29.97
CA GLY A 114 -23.12 2.43 -31.02
C GLY A 114 -24.42 2.73 -31.77
N GLY A 115 -25.12 3.78 -31.41
CA GLY A 115 -26.39 4.16 -32.04
C GLY A 115 -27.56 3.22 -31.68
N SER A 116 -28.53 3.10 -32.56
CA SER A 116 -29.70 2.23 -32.38
C SER A 116 -29.29 0.76 -32.34
N ILE A 117 -30.01 -0.04 -31.52
CA ILE A 117 -29.78 -1.47 -31.40
C ILE A 117 -30.06 -2.15 -32.72
N PRO A 118 -29.19 -3.05 -33.19
CA PRO A 118 -29.41 -3.77 -34.43
C PRO A 118 -30.69 -4.62 -34.41
N THR A 119 -31.44 -4.62 -35.51
CA THR A 119 -32.63 -5.44 -35.65
C THR A 119 -32.25 -6.87 -35.96
N LEU A 120 -32.81 -7.86 -35.26
CA LEU A 120 -32.61 -9.27 -35.55
C LEU A 120 -33.25 -9.65 -36.90
N LYS A 121 -32.51 -10.43 -37.66
CA LYS A 121 -33.02 -10.93 -38.92
C LYS A 121 -34.05 -12.05 -38.71
N THR A 122 -35.17 -11.97 -39.39
CA THR A 122 -36.15 -13.04 -39.40
C THR A 122 -35.66 -14.22 -40.25
N GLY A 123 -35.85 -15.45 -39.76
CA GLY A 123 -35.46 -16.67 -40.48
C GLY A 123 -34.09 -17.25 -40.15
N THR A 124 -33.44 -16.77 -39.12
CA THR A 124 -32.18 -17.30 -38.57
C THR A 124 -32.44 -18.46 -37.58
N LEU A 125 -31.35 -19.12 -37.11
CA LEU A 125 -31.41 -20.20 -36.10
C LEU A 125 -32.19 -19.81 -34.82
N ASN A 126 -32.32 -18.52 -34.58
CA ASN A 126 -33.10 -17.96 -33.48
C ASN A 126 -34.37 -17.25 -33.92
N ALA A 127 -35.11 -17.84 -34.87
CA ALA A 127 -36.37 -17.28 -35.38
C ALA A 127 -37.44 -16.96 -34.27
N SER A 128 -37.29 -17.56 -33.09
CA SER A 128 -38.12 -17.32 -31.91
C SER A 128 -37.49 -16.32 -30.91
N ALA A 129 -36.30 -15.78 -31.20
CA ALA A 129 -35.66 -14.85 -30.28
C ALA A 129 -36.40 -13.52 -30.24
N THR A 130 -36.57 -13.02 -29.03
CA THR A 130 -37.13 -11.69 -28.80
C THR A 130 -36.12 -10.63 -29.23
N GLN A 131 -36.59 -9.59 -29.94
CA GLN A 131 -35.76 -8.46 -30.32
C GLN A 131 -35.22 -7.77 -29.07
N PRO A 132 -33.89 -7.65 -28.89
CA PRO A 132 -33.30 -6.91 -27.78
C PRO A 132 -33.74 -5.44 -27.79
N GLN A 133 -34.03 -4.90 -26.65
CA GLN A 133 -34.47 -3.51 -26.48
C GLN A 133 -33.37 -2.62 -25.90
N THR A 134 -32.35 -3.23 -25.25
CA THR A 134 -31.20 -2.57 -24.65
C THR A 134 -29.90 -3.15 -25.20
N TRP A 135 -28.83 -2.37 -25.10
CA TRP A 135 -27.48 -2.86 -25.48
C TRP A 135 -27.03 -4.04 -24.58
N ASP A 136 -27.48 -4.10 -23.33
CA ASP A 136 -27.19 -5.25 -22.46
C ASP A 136 -27.89 -6.52 -22.93
N GLU A 137 -29.15 -6.42 -23.29
CA GLU A 137 -29.92 -7.54 -23.88
C GLU A 137 -29.31 -7.97 -25.22
N TYR A 138 -28.87 -7.00 -26.03
CA TYR A 138 -28.21 -7.30 -27.30
C TYR A 138 -26.87 -8.02 -27.11
N LEU A 139 -26.05 -7.56 -26.17
CA LEU A 139 -24.79 -8.22 -25.84
C LEU A 139 -25.02 -9.65 -25.35
N GLU A 140 -25.96 -9.83 -24.41
CA GLU A 140 -26.27 -11.17 -23.90
C GLU A 140 -26.83 -12.08 -25.00
N PHE A 141 -27.64 -11.56 -25.89
CA PHE A 141 -28.09 -12.28 -27.04
C PHE A 141 -26.91 -12.71 -27.94
N VAL A 142 -26.00 -11.81 -28.29
CA VAL A 142 -24.82 -12.09 -29.09
C VAL A 142 -23.92 -13.13 -28.42
N MET A 143 -23.68 -13.01 -27.15
CA MET A 143 -22.81 -13.93 -26.39
C MET A 143 -23.36 -15.36 -26.32
N ASN A 144 -24.67 -15.53 -26.31
CA ASN A 144 -25.33 -16.83 -26.28
C ASN A 144 -25.70 -17.35 -27.70
N THR A 145 -25.41 -16.59 -28.74
CA THR A 145 -25.69 -17.01 -30.11
C THR A 145 -24.73 -18.11 -30.57
N PRO A 146 -25.23 -19.26 -31.05
CA PRO A 146 -24.42 -20.29 -31.66
C PRO A 146 -23.79 -19.78 -32.94
N ILE A 147 -22.48 -19.86 -33.04
CA ILE A 147 -21.75 -19.53 -34.29
C ILE A 147 -20.86 -20.69 -34.71
N LYS A 148 -20.70 -20.83 -36.01
CA LYS A 148 -19.74 -21.71 -36.63
C LYS A 148 -18.52 -20.91 -37.01
N MET A 149 -17.41 -21.14 -36.33
CA MET A 149 -16.17 -20.44 -36.66
C MET A 149 -15.48 -21.09 -37.84
N VAL A 150 -15.12 -20.30 -38.81
CA VAL A 150 -14.22 -20.72 -39.89
C VAL A 150 -12.81 -20.25 -39.53
N ILE A 151 -12.12 -21.05 -38.75
CA ILE A 151 -10.69 -20.83 -38.49
C ILE A 151 -9.95 -21.77 -39.45
N SER A 152 -9.27 -21.23 -40.43
CA SER A 152 -8.74 -21.99 -41.59
C SER A 152 -7.70 -23.07 -41.23
N LYS A 153 -7.26 -23.23 -39.99
CA LYS A 153 -6.29 -24.23 -39.53
C LYS A 153 -6.59 -24.84 -38.17
N SER A 154 -7.77 -24.61 -37.59
CA SER A 154 -8.14 -25.16 -36.28
C SER A 154 -8.64 -26.60 -36.42
N LYS A 155 -8.36 -27.44 -35.40
CA LYS A 155 -8.96 -28.76 -35.20
C LYS A 155 -10.48 -28.70 -35.04
N ASP A 156 -10.98 -27.51 -34.59
CA ASP A 156 -12.39 -27.25 -34.32
C ASP A 156 -13.16 -26.67 -35.51
N TYR A 157 -12.54 -26.74 -36.69
CA TYR A 157 -13.20 -26.38 -37.93
C TYR A 157 -14.53 -27.13 -38.07
N ASN A 158 -15.62 -26.40 -38.29
CA ASN A 158 -17.00 -26.89 -38.36
C ASN A 158 -17.73 -27.14 -37.02
N GLN A 159 -17.15 -26.89 -35.84
CA GLN A 159 -17.92 -26.91 -34.61
C GLN A 159 -18.82 -25.69 -34.49
N VAL A 160 -20.03 -25.93 -33.97
CA VAL A 160 -20.97 -24.85 -33.61
C VAL A 160 -20.91 -24.73 -32.11
N LYS A 161 -20.53 -23.56 -31.63
CA LYS A 161 -20.49 -23.20 -30.21
C LYS A 161 -21.07 -21.78 -30.04
N THR A 162 -21.54 -21.46 -28.87
CA THR A 162 -21.89 -20.05 -28.55
C THR A 162 -20.66 -19.17 -28.61
N VAL A 163 -20.84 -17.87 -28.78
CA VAL A 163 -19.73 -16.90 -28.70
C VAL A 163 -19.01 -17.04 -27.36
N ARG A 164 -19.75 -17.17 -26.24
CA ARG A 164 -19.20 -17.33 -24.90
C ARG A 164 -18.32 -18.59 -24.77
N GLU A 165 -18.75 -19.70 -25.35
CA GLU A 165 -17.95 -20.93 -25.38
C GLU A 165 -16.69 -20.78 -26.21
N TRP A 166 -16.75 -20.06 -27.34
CA TRP A 166 -15.57 -19.75 -28.13
C TRP A 166 -14.57 -18.85 -27.44
N LEU A 167 -15.04 -17.94 -26.57
CA LEU A 167 -14.19 -17.08 -25.73
C LEU A 167 -13.56 -17.85 -24.54
N ASN A 168 -13.91 -19.12 -24.33
CA ASN A 168 -13.45 -19.95 -23.22
C ASN A 168 -13.72 -19.33 -21.84
N GLY A 169 -14.82 -18.55 -21.72
CA GLY A 169 -15.18 -17.82 -20.51
C GLY A 169 -14.33 -16.57 -20.24
N ASP A 170 -13.41 -16.22 -21.12
CA ASP A 170 -12.58 -15.02 -21.00
C ASP A 170 -13.21 -13.83 -21.74
N GLU A 171 -14.16 -13.18 -21.11
CA GLU A 171 -14.80 -11.98 -21.66
C GLU A 171 -13.96 -10.71 -21.48
N THR A 172 -12.84 -10.77 -20.75
CA THR A 172 -11.96 -9.62 -20.56
C THR A 172 -11.35 -9.10 -21.85
N VAL A 173 -11.24 -9.95 -22.85
CA VAL A 173 -10.81 -9.58 -24.21
C VAL A 173 -11.79 -8.65 -24.94
N LEU A 174 -13.04 -8.56 -24.45
CA LEU A 174 -14.03 -7.59 -24.92
C LEU A 174 -13.92 -6.24 -24.20
N THR A 175 -13.09 -6.16 -23.17
CA THR A 175 -12.83 -4.92 -22.44
C THR A 175 -11.51 -4.31 -22.93
N SER A 176 -11.60 -3.43 -23.90
CA SER A 176 -10.43 -2.71 -24.38
C SER A 176 -10.06 -1.60 -23.42
N ALA A 177 -8.76 -1.48 -23.09
CA ALA A 177 -8.26 -0.36 -22.33
C ALA A 177 -8.48 0.96 -23.08
N LYS A 178 -8.63 2.06 -22.31
CA LYS A 178 -8.82 3.41 -22.87
C LYS A 178 -7.77 3.79 -23.94
N ASP A 179 -6.52 3.38 -23.71
CA ASP A 179 -5.42 3.65 -24.64
C ASP A 179 -5.61 2.93 -25.98
N ASN A 180 -6.24 1.77 -25.99
CA ASN A 180 -6.57 1.05 -27.21
C ASN A 180 -7.64 1.78 -28.02
N LEU A 181 -8.58 2.48 -27.36
CA LEU A 181 -9.57 3.29 -28.09
C LEU A 181 -8.89 4.39 -28.92
N MET A 182 -7.90 5.06 -28.37
CA MET A 182 -7.13 6.07 -29.12
C MET A 182 -6.29 5.45 -30.24
N ARG A 183 -5.79 4.22 -30.05
CA ARG A 183 -5.09 3.47 -31.10
C ARG A 183 -6.04 3.07 -32.23
N MET A 184 -7.29 2.71 -31.93
CA MET A 184 -8.34 2.48 -32.94
C MET A 184 -8.59 3.74 -33.78
N VAL A 185 -8.68 4.90 -33.14
CA VAL A 185 -8.77 6.20 -33.84
C VAL A 185 -7.60 6.39 -34.79
N ASN A 186 -6.37 6.15 -34.30
CA ASN A 186 -5.16 6.35 -35.13
C ASN A 186 -5.11 5.38 -36.32
N THR A 187 -5.57 4.14 -36.15
CA THR A 187 -5.65 3.16 -37.28
C THR A 187 -6.56 3.67 -38.40
N VAL A 188 -7.72 4.22 -38.04
CA VAL A 188 -8.64 4.79 -39.04
C VAL A 188 -8.03 6.02 -39.71
N THR A 189 -7.34 6.87 -38.93
CA THR A 189 -6.62 8.02 -39.49
C THR A 189 -5.55 7.61 -40.49
N GLU A 190 -4.76 6.60 -40.17
CA GLU A 190 -3.75 6.07 -41.07
C GLU A 190 -4.36 5.48 -42.36
N LEU A 191 -5.50 4.82 -42.24
CA LEU A 191 -6.23 4.34 -43.39
C LEU A 191 -6.74 5.51 -44.27
N ASN A 192 -7.40 6.49 -43.68
CA ASN A 192 -7.96 7.63 -44.40
C ASN A 192 -6.88 8.50 -45.02
N ASN A 193 -5.70 8.64 -44.38
CA ASN A 193 -4.57 9.30 -45.03
C ASN A 193 -4.12 8.61 -46.32
N ARG A 194 -3.99 7.28 -46.30
CA ARG A 194 -3.62 6.50 -47.49
C ARG A 194 -4.69 6.54 -48.58
N ARG A 195 -5.96 6.49 -48.17
CA ARG A 195 -7.07 6.64 -49.12
C ARG A 195 -7.05 8.00 -49.81
N LYS A 196 -6.84 9.07 -49.01
CA LYS A 196 -6.70 10.44 -49.52
C LYS A 196 -5.54 10.56 -50.51
N GLU A 197 -4.37 10.01 -50.16
CA GLU A 197 -3.21 9.97 -51.07
C GLU A 197 -3.49 9.20 -52.35
N ALA A 198 -4.35 8.20 -52.30
CA ALA A 198 -4.80 7.42 -53.49
C ALA A 198 -5.97 8.10 -54.23
N GLY A 199 -6.44 9.25 -53.82
CA GLY A 199 -7.57 9.97 -54.45
C GLY A 199 -8.95 9.34 -54.14
N LEU A 200 -9.06 8.57 -53.04
CA LEU A 200 -10.28 7.92 -52.60
C LEU A 200 -11.00 8.72 -51.51
N GLU A 201 -12.32 8.53 -51.41
CA GLU A 201 -13.10 9.14 -50.30
C GLU A 201 -12.70 8.51 -48.98
N PRO A 202 -12.67 9.30 -47.85
CA PRO A 202 -12.43 8.76 -46.56
C PRO A 202 -13.57 7.84 -46.10
N VAL A 203 -13.25 6.80 -45.37
CA VAL A 203 -14.25 5.91 -44.78
C VAL A 203 -14.76 6.45 -43.44
N LYS A 204 -16.01 6.11 -43.12
CA LYS A 204 -16.57 6.34 -41.78
C LYS A 204 -16.16 5.22 -40.81
N VAL A 205 -16.35 5.47 -39.52
CA VAL A 205 -16.23 4.46 -38.47
C VAL A 205 -17.61 3.95 -38.11
N ASP A 206 -17.79 2.63 -38.21
CA ASP A 206 -18.97 1.94 -37.72
C ASP A 206 -18.74 1.44 -36.29
N VAL A 207 -19.16 2.24 -35.31
CA VAL A 207 -18.98 1.92 -33.89
C VAL A 207 -19.84 0.72 -33.48
N ARG A 208 -21.00 0.54 -34.10
CA ARG A 208 -21.90 -0.58 -33.82
C ARG A 208 -21.25 -1.94 -34.12
N SER A 209 -20.60 -2.02 -35.26
CA SER A 209 -19.92 -3.26 -35.70
C SER A 209 -18.64 -3.54 -34.88
N MET A 210 -18.14 -2.58 -34.09
CA MET A 210 -16.97 -2.82 -33.24
C MET A 210 -17.18 -3.95 -32.23
N LEU A 211 -18.44 -4.25 -31.82
CA LEU A 211 -18.71 -5.43 -31.00
C LEU A 211 -18.39 -6.74 -31.74
N THR A 212 -18.82 -6.84 -32.96
CA THR A 212 -18.59 -8.05 -33.77
C THR A 212 -17.09 -8.22 -34.09
N GLU A 213 -16.43 -7.12 -34.37
CA GLU A 213 -14.98 -7.10 -34.57
C GLU A 213 -14.24 -7.48 -33.26
N ALA A 214 -14.66 -6.96 -32.11
CA ALA A 214 -14.11 -7.33 -30.82
C ALA A 214 -14.23 -8.86 -30.58
N ILE A 215 -15.39 -9.44 -30.87
CA ILE A 215 -15.62 -10.88 -30.76
C ILE A 215 -14.69 -11.64 -31.67
N ALA A 216 -14.57 -11.24 -32.95
CA ALA A 216 -13.72 -11.90 -33.91
C ALA A 216 -12.25 -11.88 -33.50
N VAL A 217 -11.75 -10.73 -33.09
CA VAL A 217 -10.37 -10.54 -32.59
C VAL A 217 -10.12 -11.37 -31.34
N ALA A 218 -11.07 -11.34 -30.38
CA ALA A 218 -10.96 -12.08 -29.13
C ALA A 218 -10.94 -13.61 -29.33
N ILE A 219 -11.82 -14.12 -30.17
CA ILE A 219 -11.85 -15.55 -30.51
C ILE A 219 -10.56 -15.95 -31.21
N GLY A 220 -10.10 -15.15 -32.16
CA GLY A 220 -8.82 -15.35 -32.83
C GLY A 220 -7.66 -15.41 -31.86
N ALA A 221 -7.61 -14.51 -30.90
CA ALA A 221 -6.59 -14.46 -29.85
C ALA A 221 -6.59 -15.72 -28.95
N ASN A 222 -7.75 -16.22 -28.62
CA ASN A 222 -7.89 -17.35 -27.70
C ASN A 222 -7.70 -18.73 -28.39
N ASN A 223 -7.94 -18.83 -29.70
CA ASN A 223 -7.98 -20.12 -30.34
C ASN A 223 -6.88 -20.38 -31.38
N TYR A 224 -6.39 -19.47 -32.07
CA TYR A 224 -5.31 -19.48 -33.05
C TYR A 224 -5.51 -18.35 -34.08
N TRP A 225 -4.46 -17.68 -34.26
CA TRP A 225 -4.32 -16.60 -35.19
C TRP A 225 -4.55 -17.06 -36.66
N TYR A 226 -5.58 -16.57 -37.29
CA TYR A 226 -5.82 -16.44 -38.71
C TYR A 226 -7.15 -15.70 -38.92
N HIS A 227 -7.55 -15.46 -40.17
CA HIS A 227 -8.84 -14.87 -40.48
C HIS A 227 -9.95 -15.54 -39.66
N THR A 228 -10.55 -14.82 -38.76
CA THR A 228 -11.67 -15.31 -37.96
C THR A 228 -12.94 -14.70 -38.52
N TYR A 229 -13.72 -15.50 -39.20
CA TYR A 229 -15.02 -15.08 -39.67
C TYR A 229 -16.06 -15.38 -38.59
N VAL A 230 -16.79 -14.34 -38.16
CA VAL A 230 -17.98 -14.51 -37.33
C VAL A 230 -19.18 -14.53 -38.30
N PRO A 231 -19.77 -15.70 -38.55
CA PRO A 231 -20.90 -15.80 -39.49
C PRO A 231 -22.06 -14.96 -38.96
N GLY A 232 -22.74 -14.27 -39.88
CA GLY A 232 -23.88 -13.41 -39.56
C GLY A 232 -23.61 -11.93 -39.72
N ALA A 233 -22.36 -11.50 -39.72
CA ALA A 233 -21.98 -10.20 -40.23
C ALA A 233 -21.82 -10.18 -41.75
N ASP A 234 -21.75 -11.38 -42.37
CA ASP A 234 -21.46 -11.56 -43.77
C ASP A 234 -22.57 -11.17 -44.74
N ASN A 235 -23.75 -10.82 -44.26
CA ASN A 235 -24.89 -10.53 -45.13
C ASN A 235 -25.14 -9.05 -45.35
N LEU A 236 -24.28 -8.20 -44.87
CA LEU A 236 -24.53 -6.78 -44.92
C LEU A 236 -24.32 -6.18 -46.30
N PHE A 237 -23.48 -6.67 -47.03
CA PHE A 237 -23.14 -6.37 -48.42
C PHE A 237 -22.13 -7.38 -48.92
N THR A 238 -22.54 -8.57 -49.19
CA THR A 238 -21.79 -9.55 -49.92
C THR A 238 -20.28 -9.70 -49.60
N ALA A 239 -19.69 -8.92 -48.71
CA ALA A 239 -18.37 -9.17 -48.21
C ALA A 239 -18.05 -8.27 -47.01
N THR A 240 -18.21 -8.78 -45.82
CA THR A 240 -17.51 -8.27 -44.63
C THR A 240 -16.31 -9.19 -44.41
N GLY A 241 -15.12 -8.67 -44.64
CA GLY A 241 -13.90 -9.34 -44.21
C GLY A 241 -13.56 -8.90 -42.79
N LYS A 242 -13.38 -9.87 -41.91
CA LYS A 242 -12.88 -9.60 -40.53
C LYS A 242 -11.49 -10.14 -40.43
N GLU A 243 -10.58 -9.29 -40.06
CA GLU A 243 -9.21 -9.67 -39.89
C GLU A 243 -8.72 -9.36 -38.50
N ALA A 244 -8.26 -10.42 -37.84
CA ALA A 244 -7.54 -10.31 -36.59
C ALA A 244 -6.06 -10.47 -36.82
N TRP A 245 -5.27 -9.48 -36.46
CA TRP A 245 -3.82 -9.56 -36.51
C TRP A 245 -3.20 -9.47 -35.13
N PHE A 246 -2.20 -10.32 -34.88
CA PHE A 246 -1.51 -10.40 -33.59
C PHE A 246 -0.02 -10.11 -33.76
N GLY A 247 0.43 -9.06 -33.15
CA GLY A 247 1.84 -8.71 -33.08
C GLY A 247 2.25 -8.33 -31.64
N ALA A 248 3.53 -8.35 -31.39
CA ALA A 248 4.09 -8.08 -30.05
C ALA A 248 4.56 -6.63 -29.88
N ASP A 249 4.20 -5.71 -30.80
CA ASP A 249 4.81 -4.40 -30.84
C ASP A 249 3.86 -3.25 -30.45
N THR A 250 4.47 -2.17 -29.96
CA THR A 250 3.83 -0.93 -29.49
C THR A 250 3.45 0.04 -30.61
N THR A 251 3.80 -0.26 -31.87
CA THR A 251 3.54 0.59 -33.06
C THR A 251 2.44 0.04 -33.95
N TYR A 252 1.46 -0.56 -33.35
CA TYR A 252 0.48 -1.46 -33.94
C TYR A 252 -0.34 -0.87 -35.10
N GLU A 253 -0.87 0.33 -34.91
CA GLU A 253 -1.66 1.03 -35.92
C GLU A 253 -0.87 1.33 -37.19
N LYS A 254 0.40 1.63 -37.09
CA LYS A 254 1.28 1.83 -38.24
C LYS A 254 1.64 0.54 -38.93
N GLU A 255 1.88 -0.53 -38.14
CA GLU A 255 2.21 -1.82 -38.68
C GLU A 255 1.03 -2.46 -39.39
N SER A 256 -0.19 -2.31 -38.85
CA SER A 256 -1.39 -2.83 -39.51
C SER A 256 -1.57 -2.18 -40.87
N MET A 257 -1.53 -0.87 -40.97
CA MET A 257 -1.68 -0.19 -42.28
C MET A 257 -0.46 -0.39 -43.15
N LYS A 258 0.73 -0.50 -42.58
CA LYS A 258 1.91 -0.87 -43.33
C LYS A 258 1.74 -2.24 -43.98
N GLY A 259 1.34 -3.27 -43.25
CA GLY A 259 1.11 -4.62 -43.77
C GLY A 259 -0.05 -4.67 -44.73
N TRP A 260 -1.21 -4.16 -44.35
CA TRP A 260 -2.44 -4.29 -45.13
C TRP A 260 -2.54 -3.35 -46.32
N TRP A 261 -1.90 -2.20 -46.27
CA TRP A 261 -1.89 -1.26 -47.40
C TRP A 261 -0.54 -1.24 -48.11
N ASP A 262 0.54 -0.87 -47.44
CA ASP A 262 1.81 -0.57 -48.10
C ASP A 262 2.50 -1.80 -48.64
N ASP A 263 2.62 -2.86 -47.84
CA ASP A 263 3.28 -4.12 -48.26
C ASP A 263 2.41 -4.90 -49.26
N GLU A 264 1.11 -4.93 -49.03
CA GLU A 264 0.21 -5.62 -49.96
C GLU A 264 -0.07 -4.86 -51.26
N LYS A 265 0.12 -3.55 -51.28
CA LYS A 265 0.05 -2.77 -52.53
C LYS A 265 1.04 -3.29 -53.57
N VAL A 266 2.22 -3.70 -53.13
CA VAL A 266 3.25 -4.25 -54.02
C VAL A 266 2.83 -5.58 -54.64
N SER A 267 2.16 -6.43 -53.85
CA SER A 267 1.69 -7.75 -54.29
C SER A 267 0.26 -7.75 -54.87
N ASN A 268 -0.42 -6.61 -54.81
CA ASN A 268 -1.85 -6.48 -55.09
C ASN A 268 -2.70 -7.43 -54.24
N GLY A 269 -2.38 -7.49 -52.93
CA GLY A 269 -2.98 -8.38 -51.96
C GLY A 269 -4.43 -8.04 -51.62
N GLY A 270 -5.07 -8.92 -50.86
CA GLY A 270 -6.50 -8.86 -50.55
C GLY A 270 -6.90 -7.62 -49.74
N HIS A 271 -6.17 -7.29 -48.69
CA HIS A 271 -6.46 -6.13 -47.85
C HIS A 271 -6.30 -4.82 -48.63
N TYR A 272 -5.21 -4.67 -49.41
CA TYR A 272 -5.02 -3.50 -50.25
C TYR A 272 -6.18 -3.31 -51.21
N LYS A 273 -6.67 -4.41 -51.86
CA LYS A 273 -7.81 -4.35 -52.77
C LYS A 273 -9.10 -3.89 -52.09
N TRP A 274 -9.33 -4.32 -50.85
CA TRP A 274 -10.47 -3.85 -50.08
C TRP A 274 -10.34 -2.37 -49.75
N PHE A 275 -9.22 -1.98 -49.15
CA PHE A 275 -9.01 -0.62 -48.70
C PHE A 275 -8.87 0.39 -49.85
N SER A 276 -8.56 -0.05 -51.06
CA SER A 276 -8.41 0.78 -52.26
C SER A 276 -9.60 0.71 -53.22
N ASP A 277 -10.75 0.27 -52.75
CA ASP A 277 -12.01 0.17 -53.53
C ASP A 277 -11.93 -0.76 -54.77
N GLN A 278 -10.90 -1.65 -54.89
CA GLN A 278 -10.76 -2.54 -56.03
C GLN A 278 -11.75 -3.72 -56.01
N TYR A 279 -12.17 -4.17 -54.84
CA TYR A 279 -13.21 -5.21 -54.70
C TYR A 279 -14.62 -4.62 -54.64
N GLY A 280 -14.74 -3.32 -54.51
CA GLY A 280 -15.98 -2.60 -54.36
C GLY A 280 -15.77 -1.36 -53.48
N LYS A 281 -16.74 -0.47 -53.45
CA LYS A 281 -16.64 0.75 -52.68
C LYS A 281 -16.66 0.46 -51.18
N LEU A 282 -15.64 0.95 -50.48
CA LEU A 282 -15.56 0.86 -49.03
C LEU A 282 -16.22 2.09 -48.42
N TYR A 283 -17.19 1.90 -47.54
CA TYR A 283 -17.95 2.97 -46.91
C TYR A 283 -17.54 3.22 -45.45
N ALA A 284 -17.33 2.16 -44.69
CA ALA A 284 -16.99 2.27 -43.26
C ALA A 284 -16.10 1.11 -42.82
N VAL A 285 -15.45 1.28 -41.71
CA VAL A 285 -14.63 0.28 -41.02
C VAL A 285 -14.96 0.31 -39.50
N SER A 286 -14.83 -0.86 -38.90
CA SER A 286 -14.99 -1.03 -37.45
C SER A 286 -13.66 -1.47 -36.83
N PRO A 287 -12.86 -0.57 -36.31
CA PRO A 287 -11.59 -0.93 -35.69
C PRO A 287 -11.82 -1.56 -34.33
N TYR A 288 -11.01 -2.54 -33.96
CA TYR A 288 -10.92 -3.03 -32.61
C TYR A 288 -9.48 -3.40 -32.24
N MET A 289 -9.07 -3.03 -31.05
CA MET A 289 -7.77 -3.38 -30.48
C MET A 289 -7.90 -3.74 -29.02
N PHE A 290 -7.15 -4.73 -28.58
CA PHE A 290 -6.96 -5.02 -27.16
C PHE A 290 -5.50 -5.37 -26.89
N THR A 291 -5.11 -5.23 -25.66
CA THR A 291 -3.79 -5.63 -25.17
C THR A 291 -3.98 -6.54 -23.98
N LYS A 292 -3.42 -7.74 -24.03
CA LYS A 292 -3.46 -8.71 -22.95
C LYS A 292 -2.05 -9.19 -22.66
N THR A 293 -1.72 -9.30 -21.38
CA THR A 293 -0.47 -9.93 -20.94
C THR A 293 -0.72 -11.41 -20.72
N GLY A 294 0.10 -12.27 -21.29
CA GLY A 294 -0.06 -13.72 -21.12
C GLY A 294 0.97 -14.53 -21.88
N PRO A 295 0.96 -15.86 -21.77
CA PRO A 295 1.85 -16.70 -22.52
C PRO A 295 1.54 -16.58 -24.03
N ASN A 296 2.57 -16.49 -24.86
CA ASN A 296 2.40 -16.38 -26.31
C ASN A 296 1.86 -17.70 -26.86
N GLN A 297 0.63 -17.67 -27.40
CA GLN A 297 0.01 -18.84 -28.04
C GLN A 297 0.23 -18.92 -29.54
N ARG A 298 1.01 -18.03 -30.11
CA ARG A 298 1.32 -18.07 -31.52
C ARG A 298 2.18 -19.29 -31.84
N GLN A 299 1.66 -20.20 -32.64
CA GLN A 299 2.37 -21.40 -33.05
C GLN A 299 3.67 -21.02 -33.80
N GLY A 300 4.81 -21.41 -33.28
CA GLY A 300 6.14 -21.22 -33.89
C GLY A 300 6.89 -19.93 -33.55
N VAL A 301 6.31 -19.04 -32.71
CA VAL A 301 6.99 -17.83 -32.28
C VAL A 301 6.86 -17.71 -30.77
N GLY A 302 7.95 -17.96 -30.07
CA GLY A 302 8.04 -17.83 -28.62
C GLY A 302 8.31 -19.16 -27.92
N LYS A 303 9.23 -19.15 -27.00
CA LYS A 303 9.51 -20.26 -26.10
C LYS A 303 8.38 -20.34 -25.07
N GLU A 304 7.98 -21.55 -24.70
CA GLU A 304 7.08 -21.79 -23.58
C GLU A 304 7.56 -21.00 -22.34
N ASN A 305 6.60 -20.37 -21.64
CA ASN A 305 6.80 -19.61 -20.40
C ASN A 305 7.42 -18.21 -20.52
N VAL A 306 7.50 -17.59 -21.68
CA VAL A 306 7.84 -16.18 -21.78
C VAL A 306 6.54 -15.36 -21.73
N PRO A 307 6.31 -14.49 -20.72
CA PRO A 307 5.17 -13.59 -20.72
C PRO A 307 5.31 -12.64 -21.91
N THR A 308 4.34 -12.67 -22.78
CA THR A 308 4.28 -11.79 -23.95
C THR A 308 3.01 -10.97 -23.90
N PHE A 309 3.10 -9.75 -24.41
CA PHE A 309 1.92 -8.94 -24.64
C PHE A 309 1.19 -9.48 -25.87
N TYR A 310 -0.07 -9.83 -25.72
CA TYR A 310 -0.95 -10.04 -26.83
C TYR A 310 -1.60 -8.72 -27.19
N SER A 311 -1.42 -8.29 -28.39
CA SER A 311 -2.23 -7.25 -28.95
C SER A 311 -2.90 -7.80 -30.20
N GLY A 312 -4.21 -7.60 -30.27
CA GLY A 312 -5.01 -7.95 -31.45
C GLY A 312 -5.59 -6.68 -32.05
N ALA A 313 -5.51 -6.58 -33.35
CA ALA A 313 -6.18 -5.54 -34.12
C ALA A 313 -6.98 -6.19 -35.21
N GLY A 314 -8.13 -5.60 -35.54
CA GLY A 314 -8.96 -6.03 -36.63
C GLY A 314 -9.75 -4.86 -37.20
N LEU A 315 -10.16 -5.02 -38.44
CA LEU A 315 -11.05 -4.09 -39.12
C LEU A 315 -12.19 -4.88 -39.73
N GLU A 316 -13.41 -4.52 -39.39
CA GLU A 316 -14.57 -4.92 -40.15
C GLU A 316 -14.81 -3.95 -41.27
N ILE A 317 -15.07 -4.46 -42.46
CA ILE A 317 -15.22 -3.69 -43.67
C ILE A 317 -16.67 -3.71 -44.09
N LEU A 318 -17.27 -2.54 -44.19
CA LEU A 318 -18.56 -2.37 -44.80
C LEU A 318 -18.38 -1.89 -46.26
N GLY A 319 -18.60 -2.75 -47.21
CA GLY A 319 -18.34 -2.42 -48.61
C GLY A 319 -19.32 -3.13 -49.56
N GLN A 320 -19.40 -2.61 -50.77
CA GLN A 320 -20.11 -3.22 -51.86
C GLN A 320 -19.12 -4.06 -52.68
N SER A 321 -19.27 -5.38 -52.67
CA SER A 321 -18.40 -6.28 -53.42
C SER A 321 -18.91 -6.52 -54.81
N ASN A 322 -18.01 -6.47 -55.80
CA ASN A 322 -18.26 -6.89 -57.18
C ASN A 322 -18.02 -8.38 -57.40
N THR A 323 -17.58 -9.11 -56.38
CA THR A 323 -17.29 -10.53 -56.47
C THR A 323 -18.31 -11.34 -55.67
N SER A 324 -18.83 -12.41 -56.29
CA SER A 324 -19.83 -13.33 -55.75
C SER A 324 -19.29 -14.26 -54.64
N HIS A 325 -18.48 -13.76 -53.75
CA HIS A 325 -18.07 -14.51 -52.58
C HIS A 325 -19.13 -14.34 -51.47
N ALA A 326 -20.38 -14.61 -51.86
CA ALA A 326 -21.45 -14.81 -50.89
C ALA A 326 -21.18 -16.14 -50.19
N TYR A 327 -20.64 -16.10 -48.99
CA TYR A 327 -20.80 -17.21 -48.06
C TYR A 327 -22.29 -17.31 -47.72
N SER A 328 -23.03 -18.02 -48.55
CA SER A 328 -24.45 -18.29 -48.38
C SER A 328 -24.68 -19.34 -47.31
N ASP A 329 -24.27 -19.08 -46.09
CA ASP A 329 -24.68 -19.93 -44.98
C ASP A 329 -25.94 -19.33 -44.33
N LYS A 330 -27.07 -19.76 -44.83
CA LYS A 330 -28.43 -19.32 -44.44
C LYS A 330 -28.77 -19.60 -42.96
N ASN A 331 -27.83 -20.16 -42.21
CA ASN A 331 -28.07 -20.72 -40.88
C ASN A 331 -27.42 -19.95 -39.71
N HIS A 332 -26.97 -18.75 -39.91
CA HIS A 332 -26.22 -18.03 -38.87
C HIS A 332 -26.98 -16.81 -38.36
N ALA A 333 -27.03 -16.70 -37.08
CA ALA A 333 -27.95 -15.83 -36.36
C ALA A 333 -27.25 -14.72 -35.55
N ILE A 334 -26.22 -14.08 -36.11
CA ILE A 334 -25.84 -12.79 -35.58
C ILE A 334 -26.74 -11.72 -36.20
N PRO A 335 -27.22 -10.77 -35.40
CA PRO A 335 -28.12 -9.73 -35.87
C PRO A 335 -27.50 -8.97 -37.02
N LEU A 336 -28.26 -8.84 -38.07
CA LEU A 336 -27.86 -8.10 -39.26
C LEU A 336 -28.27 -6.65 -39.10
N TYR A 337 -27.47 -5.79 -39.68
CA TYR A 337 -27.72 -4.37 -39.67
C TYR A 337 -28.94 -3.99 -40.51
N PRO A 338 -29.62 -2.91 -40.18
CA PRO A 338 -30.73 -2.38 -40.96
C PRO A 338 -30.36 -2.02 -42.42
N SER A 339 -29.06 -1.95 -42.74
CA SER A 339 -28.55 -1.70 -44.09
C SER A 339 -28.72 -2.85 -45.05
N GLU A 340 -29.23 -4.02 -44.60
CA GLU A 340 -29.49 -5.17 -45.45
C GLU A 340 -30.44 -4.80 -46.60
N GLY A 341 -29.96 -4.98 -47.81
CA GLY A 341 -30.74 -4.62 -49.00
C GLY A 341 -30.51 -3.21 -49.55
N ILE A 342 -29.67 -2.39 -48.95
CA ILE A 342 -29.26 -1.13 -49.52
C ILE A 342 -28.19 -1.38 -50.58
N THR A 343 -28.58 -1.30 -51.84
CA THR A 343 -27.68 -1.52 -52.97
C THR A 343 -27.25 -0.22 -53.66
N ASP A 344 -27.82 0.89 -53.22
CA ASP A 344 -27.65 2.21 -53.83
C ASP A 344 -26.70 3.07 -52.98
N ASP A 345 -25.70 3.69 -53.63
CA ASP A 345 -24.68 4.53 -52.95
C ASP A 345 -25.30 5.69 -52.17
N ALA A 346 -26.32 6.33 -52.74
CA ALA A 346 -26.95 7.47 -52.06
C ALA A 346 -27.75 7.03 -50.84
N LYS A 347 -28.44 5.90 -50.89
CA LYS A 347 -29.17 5.30 -49.77
C LYS A 347 -28.20 4.84 -48.69
N MET A 348 -27.06 4.25 -49.09
CA MET A 348 -26.02 3.87 -48.13
C MET A 348 -25.47 5.09 -47.37
N LYS A 349 -25.12 6.14 -48.11
CA LYS A 349 -24.64 7.39 -47.46
C LYS A 349 -25.69 8.01 -46.56
N ALA A 350 -26.96 7.96 -46.92
CA ALA A 350 -28.06 8.47 -46.11
C ALA A 350 -28.30 7.60 -44.84
N PHE A 351 -28.05 6.30 -44.91
CA PHE A 351 -28.17 5.36 -43.81
C PHE A 351 -27.03 5.56 -42.74
N MET A 352 -25.83 5.91 -43.21
CA MET A 352 -24.66 6.05 -42.32
C MET A 352 -24.67 7.35 -41.54
N THR A 353 -25.54 7.45 -40.52
CA THR A 353 -25.70 8.57 -39.61
C THR A 353 -25.16 8.21 -38.21
N GLU A 354 -24.95 9.22 -37.37
CA GLU A 354 -24.58 9.00 -35.95
C GLU A 354 -25.66 8.21 -35.19
N GLU A 355 -26.93 8.41 -35.53
CA GLU A 355 -28.04 7.63 -34.96
C GLU A 355 -27.92 6.12 -35.23
N ASN A 356 -27.31 5.78 -36.36
CA ASN A 356 -27.00 4.41 -36.72
C ASN A 356 -25.58 3.97 -36.36
N GLY A 357 -24.86 4.76 -35.56
CA GLY A 357 -23.53 4.45 -35.04
C GLY A 357 -22.39 4.69 -36.04
N TYR A 358 -22.61 5.49 -37.11
CA TYR A 358 -21.59 5.81 -38.11
C TYR A 358 -21.05 7.22 -37.93
N TYR A 359 -19.75 7.36 -37.78
CA TYR A 359 -19.08 8.61 -37.51
C TYR A 359 -18.02 8.93 -38.57
N THR A 360 -17.83 10.22 -38.84
CA THR A 360 -16.58 10.64 -39.53
C THR A 360 -15.39 10.35 -38.61
N GLU A 361 -14.18 10.29 -39.17
CA GLU A 361 -12.97 10.09 -38.38
C GLU A 361 -12.82 11.16 -37.30
N GLU A 362 -13.02 12.43 -37.68
CA GLU A 362 -12.91 13.57 -36.75
C GLU A 362 -13.89 13.43 -35.59
N ARG A 363 -15.15 13.08 -35.92
CA ARG A 363 -16.18 12.88 -34.89
C ARG A 363 -15.90 11.67 -34.01
N PHE A 364 -15.42 10.58 -34.60
CA PHE A 364 -14.99 9.41 -33.82
C PHE A 364 -13.83 9.75 -32.88
N ARG A 365 -12.85 10.50 -33.37
CA ARG A 365 -11.74 11.01 -32.55
C ARG A 365 -12.25 11.87 -31.39
N GLU A 366 -13.20 12.76 -31.63
CA GLU A 366 -13.79 13.61 -30.62
C GLU A 366 -14.48 12.80 -29.53
N ILE A 367 -15.41 11.87 -29.89
CA ILE A 367 -16.13 11.07 -28.92
C ILE A 367 -15.20 10.13 -28.15
N ALA A 368 -14.21 9.53 -28.79
CA ALA A 368 -13.21 8.69 -28.16
C ALA A 368 -12.34 9.50 -27.16
N THR A 369 -11.87 10.68 -27.57
CA THR A 369 -11.10 11.57 -26.70
C THR A 369 -11.91 12.02 -25.49
N ASN A 370 -13.16 12.42 -25.72
CA ASN A 370 -14.06 12.81 -24.62
C ASN A 370 -14.35 11.64 -23.66
N TRP A 371 -14.51 10.43 -24.21
CA TRP A 371 -14.71 9.23 -23.39
C TRP A 371 -13.49 8.92 -22.55
N VAL A 372 -12.31 8.90 -23.15
CA VAL A 372 -11.03 8.65 -22.47
C VAL A 372 -10.79 9.68 -21.37
N ASN A 373 -11.11 10.96 -21.61
CA ASN A 373 -10.93 12.05 -20.64
C ASN A 373 -11.96 12.04 -19.50
N LYS A 374 -13.13 11.42 -19.71
CA LYS A 374 -14.15 11.25 -18.66
C LYS A 374 -13.80 10.17 -17.65
N VAL A 375 -12.88 9.29 -17.98
CA VAL A 375 -12.60 8.07 -17.21
C VAL A 375 -12.01 8.37 -15.84
N VAL A 376 -11.07 9.34 -15.76
CA VAL A 376 -10.56 9.86 -14.48
C VAL A 376 -10.47 11.37 -14.62
N PRO A 377 -11.42 12.13 -14.12
CA PRO A 377 -11.29 13.57 -14.09
C PRO A 377 -9.95 13.93 -13.43
N GLN A 378 -9.16 14.81 -14.02
CA GLN A 378 -7.89 15.27 -13.47
C GLN A 378 -8.02 15.71 -12.01
N GLN A 379 -9.20 16.23 -11.65
CA GLN A 379 -9.55 16.60 -10.27
C GLN A 379 -9.51 15.42 -9.31
N LEU A 380 -10.08 14.25 -9.67
CA LEU A 380 -10.06 13.05 -8.82
C LEU A 380 -8.65 12.50 -8.64
N GLN A 381 -7.82 12.55 -9.67
CA GLN A 381 -6.42 12.15 -9.55
C GLN A 381 -5.65 13.09 -8.61
N ALA A 382 -5.85 14.40 -8.75
CA ALA A 382 -5.25 15.39 -7.85
C ALA A 382 -5.75 15.23 -6.39
N GLU A 383 -7.03 14.92 -6.20
CA GLU A 383 -7.59 14.61 -4.87
C GLU A 383 -6.95 13.36 -4.26
N LEU A 384 -6.72 12.32 -5.06
CA LEU A 384 -6.06 11.10 -4.60
C LEU A 384 -4.61 11.38 -4.19
N ASP A 385 -3.86 12.11 -5.00
CA ASP A 385 -2.47 12.45 -4.72
C ASP A 385 -2.36 13.29 -3.43
N ASN A 386 -3.26 14.25 -3.25
CA ASN A 386 -3.35 15.04 -2.03
C ASN A 386 -3.72 14.18 -0.81
N ALA A 387 -4.69 13.26 -0.93
CA ALA A 387 -5.08 12.37 0.14
C ALA A 387 -3.93 11.43 0.55
N LYS A 388 -3.21 10.86 -0.41
CA LYS A 388 -2.00 10.04 -0.16
C LYS A 388 -0.92 10.83 0.56
N ALA A 389 -0.62 12.04 0.10
CA ALA A 389 0.36 12.91 0.74
C ALA A 389 -0.02 13.22 2.20
N ALA A 390 -1.31 13.49 2.47
CA ALA A 390 -1.80 13.75 3.83
C ALA A 390 -1.68 12.52 4.73
N VAL A 391 -1.98 11.33 4.24
CA VAL A 391 -1.81 10.05 4.96
C VAL A 391 -0.33 9.84 5.32
N GLU A 392 0.59 9.99 4.37
CA GLU A 392 2.03 9.80 4.62
C GLU A 392 2.58 10.85 5.61
N ALA A 393 2.17 12.11 5.49
CA ALA A 393 2.54 13.15 6.45
C ALA A 393 2.06 12.79 7.87
N LYS A 394 0.83 12.31 8.02
CA LYS A 394 0.28 11.95 9.34
C LYS A 394 0.93 10.70 9.92
N LYS A 395 1.30 9.72 9.10
CA LYS A 395 2.12 8.55 9.52
C LYS A 395 3.48 8.99 10.07
N ALA A 396 4.14 9.94 9.39
CA ALA A 396 5.42 10.47 9.84
C ALA A 396 5.30 11.20 11.19
N GLU A 397 4.26 12.04 11.37
CA GLU A 397 3.99 12.71 12.65
C GLU A 397 3.73 11.71 13.80
N LYS A 398 2.98 10.65 13.55
CA LYS A 398 2.72 9.58 14.51
C LYS A 398 4.01 8.88 14.90
N ALA A 399 4.84 8.49 13.92
CA ALA A 399 6.12 7.84 14.16
C ALA A 399 7.07 8.69 15.01
N GLN A 400 7.12 10.02 14.78
CA GLN A 400 7.89 10.94 15.62
C GLN A 400 7.39 10.98 17.06
N ALA A 401 6.07 10.95 17.26
CA ALA A 401 5.50 10.93 18.63
C ALA A 401 5.79 9.60 19.34
N GLU A 402 5.73 8.47 18.62
CA GLU A 402 6.10 7.15 19.13
C GLU A 402 7.58 7.07 19.53
N GLN A 403 8.47 7.68 18.73
CA GLN A 403 9.88 7.80 19.08
C GLN A 403 10.08 8.61 20.38
N LYS A 404 9.42 9.77 20.50
CA LYS A 404 9.47 10.55 21.73
C LYS A 404 8.96 9.79 22.94
N LEU A 405 7.93 8.98 22.78
CA LEU A 405 7.41 8.11 23.84
C LEU A 405 8.46 7.10 24.29
N ALA A 406 9.20 6.51 23.38
CA ALA A 406 10.29 5.60 23.71
C ALA A 406 11.42 6.30 24.47
N GLU A 407 11.82 7.51 24.05
CA GLU A 407 12.82 8.34 24.74
C GLU A 407 12.39 8.69 26.17
N ILE A 408 11.14 9.08 26.37
CA ILE A 408 10.60 9.37 27.71
C ILE A 408 10.55 8.13 28.60
N ASN A 409 10.16 6.98 28.07
CA ASN A 409 10.19 5.73 28.84
C ASN A 409 11.60 5.39 29.29
N GLN A 410 12.60 5.50 28.42
CA GLN A 410 14.00 5.30 28.81
C GLN A 410 14.44 6.28 29.89
N ALA A 411 14.07 7.56 29.76
CA ALA A 411 14.41 8.57 30.76
C ALA A 411 13.71 8.34 32.12
N ILE A 412 12.51 7.77 32.14
CA ILE A 412 11.84 7.33 33.35
C ILE A 412 12.62 6.19 34.01
N ASP A 413 13.02 5.18 33.26
CA ASP A 413 13.78 4.02 33.73
C ASP A 413 15.13 4.45 34.34
N GLU A 414 15.83 5.41 33.75
CA GLU A 414 17.06 6.00 34.28
C GLU A 414 16.82 6.74 35.59
N THR A 415 15.72 7.48 35.68
CA THR A 415 15.33 8.19 36.91
C THR A 415 14.98 7.21 38.02
N VAL A 416 14.30 6.09 37.69
CA VAL A 416 14.02 5.02 38.68
C VAL A 416 15.30 4.40 39.21
N LYS A 417 16.30 4.15 38.35
CA LYS A 417 17.63 3.66 38.78
C LYS A 417 18.28 4.64 39.78
N THR A 418 18.20 5.94 39.49
CA THR A 418 18.72 6.97 40.37
C THR A 418 18.01 6.95 41.74
N ILE A 419 16.67 6.88 41.75
CA ILE A 419 15.88 6.77 42.99
C ILE A 419 16.32 5.56 43.82
N ASN A 420 16.49 4.41 43.20
CA ASN A 420 16.92 3.18 43.86
C ASN A 420 18.35 3.31 44.45
N ALA A 421 19.25 3.96 43.70
CA ALA A 421 20.63 4.20 44.14
C ALA A 421 20.66 5.13 45.36
N GLU A 422 19.88 6.20 45.35
CA GLU A 422 19.78 7.12 46.50
C GLU A 422 19.13 6.46 47.72
N GLN A 423 18.10 5.60 47.50
CA GLN A 423 17.53 4.80 48.59
C GLN A 423 18.58 3.89 49.25
N ALA A 424 19.41 3.21 48.44
CA ALA A 424 20.49 2.36 48.97
C ALA A 424 21.51 3.16 49.83
N LYS A 425 21.81 4.41 49.38
CA LYS A 425 22.67 5.29 50.19
C LYS A 425 22.02 5.67 51.54
N ILE A 426 20.72 5.96 51.55
CA ILE A 426 19.94 6.26 52.74
C ILE A 426 19.97 5.07 53.71
N ASP A 427 19.74 3.86 53.20
CA ASP A 427 19.73 2.63 53.98
C ASP A 427 21.11 2.36 54.58
N ASN A 428 22.19 2.51 53.81
CA ASN A 428 23.56 2.34 54.26
C ASN A 428 23.93 3.34 55.35
N ALA A 429 23.61 4.63 55.15
CA ALA A 429 23.85 5.67 56.13
C ALA A 429 23.04 5.44 57.40
N THR A 430 21.81 5.03 57.32
CA THR A 430 20.94 4.69 58.44
C THR A 430 21.55 3.53 59.26
N ASN A 431 22.01 2.47 58.59
CA ASN A 431 22.67 1.35 59.29
C ASN A 431 23.96 1.78 59.99
N ALA A 432 24.77 2.60 59.31
CA ALA A 432 26.01 3.13 59.90
C ALA A 432 25.74 4.03 61.13
N ILE A 433 24.70 4.88 61.09
CA ILE A 433 24.27 5.71 62.25
C ILE A 433 23.82 4.80 63.41
N ASN A 434 23.02 3.78 63.11
CA ASN A 434 22.55 2.86 64.14
C ASN A 434 23.70 2.12 64.82
N THR A 435 24.65 1.60 64.05
CA THR A 435 25.85 0.94 64.55
C THR A 435 26.69 1.89 65.41
N ALA A 436 27.03 3.07 64.88
CA ALA A 436 27.83 4.04 65.62
C ALA A 436 27.15 4.53 66.92
N THR A 437 25.82 4.68 66.92
CA THR A 437 25.01 5.01 68.04
C THR A 437 25.06 3.93 69.16
N SER A 438 24.99 2.68 68.79
CA SER A 438 25.11 1.51 69.67
C SER A 438 26.51 1.43 70.32
N ASP A 439 27.53 1.57 69.44
CA ASP A 439 28.92 1.56 69.85
C ASP A 439 29.23 2.72 70.80
N LYS A 440 28.69 3.91 70.51
CA LYS A 440 28.80 5.08 71.40
C LYS A 440 28.15 4.83 72.78
N ALA A 441 26.95 4.20 72.78
CA ALA A 441 26.30 3.85 74.06
C ALA A 441 27.16 2.91 74.90
N THR A 442 27.73 1.86 74.21
CA THR A 442 28.65 0.89 74.85
C THR A 442 29.92 1.60 75.42
N ALA A 443 30.50 2.47 74.59
CA ALA A 443 31.69 3.24 75.01
C ALA A 443 31.39 4.20 76.18
N THR A 444 30.23 4.83 76.16
CA THR A 444 29.78 5.71 77.25
C THR A 444 29.61 4.93 78.53
N GLN A 445 29.03 3.74 78.53
CA GLN A 445 28.93 2.89 79.70
C GLN A 445 30.30 2.48 80.22
N LYS A 446 31.22 2.04 79.37
CA LYS A 446 32.59 1.70 79.72
C LYS A 446 33.31 2.90 80.33
N LYS A 447 33.11 4.10 79.79
CA LYS A 447 33.67 5.34 80.33
C LYS A 447 33.18 5.54 81.74
N THR A 448 31.87 5.49 82.05
CA THR A 448 31.26 5.62 83.30
C THR A 448 31.84 4.61 84.34
N GLU A 449 31.98 3.36 83.94
CA GLU A 449 32.57 2.31 84.78
C GLU A 449 34.08 2.62 85.10
N ALA A 450 34.83 3.09 84.10
CA ALA A 450 36.23 3.46 84.26
C ALA A 450 36.40 4.71 85.18
N GLU A 451 35.55 5.70 84.95
CA GLU A 451 35.50 6.92 85.84
C GLU A 451 35.18 6.58 87.28
N GLN A 452 34.22 5.67 87.54
CA GLN A 452 33.90 5.23 88.89
C GLN A 452 35.11 4.50 89.51
N LYS A 453 35.74 3.58 88.76
CA LYS A 453 36.95 2.92 89.29
C LYS A 453 38.11 3.86 89.56
N LEU A 454 38.30 4.88 88.71
CA LEU A 454 39.28 5.92 88.88
C LEU A 454 39.00 6.69 90.14
N HIS A 455 37.73 7.11 90.36
CA HIS A 455 37.28 7.82 91.60
C HIS A 455 37.54 6.97 92.80
N ASP A 456 37.24 5.68 92.82
CA ASP A 456 37.46 4.79 93.98
C ASP A 456 38.97 4.67 94.28
N LEU A 457 39.83 4.55 93.28
CA LEU A 457 41.29 4.52 93.41
C LEU A 457 41.86 5.85 93.97
N GLU A 458 41.35 7.01 93.48
CA GLU A 458 41.75 8.33 93.93
C GLU A 458 41.31 8.57 95.39
N GLN A 459 40.10 8.10 95.75
CA GLN A 459 39.65 8.13 97.17
C GLN A 459 40.54 7.28 98.09
N MET A 460 40.86 6.05 97.59
CA MET A 460 41.78 5.20 98.37
C MET A 460 43.14 5.89 98.61
N ALA A 461 43.66 6.52 97.55
CA ALA A 461 44.94 7.28 97.68
C ALA A 461 44.81 8.47 98.59
N ALA A 462 43.69 9.24 98.56
CA ALA A 462 43.45 10.38 99.44
C ALA A 462 43.33 9.96 100.90
N ASN A 463 42.47 8.90 101.15
CA ASN A 463 42.27 8.39 102.52
C ASN A 463 43.62 7.93 103.15
N ALA A 464 44.35 7.19 102.37
CA ALA A 464 45.62 6.70 102.80
C ALA A 464 46.68 7.79 103.01
N THR A 465 46.67 8.88 102.22
CA THR A 465 47.48 10.05 102.42
C THR A 465 47.10 10.74 103.73
N ALA A 466 45.82 10.89 104.00
CA ALA A 466 45.31 11.46 105.32
C ALA A 466 45.71 10.61 106.51
N GLU A 467 45.53 9.27 106.39
CA GLU A 467 46.02 8.35 107.47
C GLU A 467 47.54 8.44 107.67
N ALA A 468 48.30 8.62 106.61
CA ALA A 468 49.73 8.77 106.66
C ALA A 468 50.13 10.08 107.38
N GLN A 469 49.43 11.17 107.10
CA GLN A 469 49.63 12.47 107.78
C GLN A 469 49.32 12.39 109.23
N GLN A 470 48.23 11.70 109.61
CA GLN A 470 47.89 11.48 111.07
C GLN A 470 48.87 10.59 111.79
N LEU A 471 49.65 9.83 111.10
CA LEU A 471 50.71 9.01 111.71
C LEU A 471 52.04 9.72 111.85
N ALA A 472 52.22 10.80 111.11
CA ALA A 472 53.43 11.60 111.16
C ALA A 472 53.39 12.73 112.24
N THR A 473 52.21 13.01 112.79
CA THR A 473 51.99 13.90 113.99
C THR A 473 51.94 13.06 115.23
#